data_375f343e91fe792e6d828e465b366c48
#
_entry.id   375f343e91fe792e6d828e465b366c48
#
_cell.length_a   1.000
_cell.length_b   1.000
_cell.length_c   1.000
_cell.angle_alpha   90.00
_cell.angle_beta   90.00
_cell.angle_gamma   90.00
#
_symmetry.space_group_name_H-M   'P 1'
#
loop_
_entity.id
_entity.type
_entity.pdbx_description
1 polymer ?
#
loop_
_entity_poly.entity_id
_entity_poly.type
_entity_poly.pdbx_seq_one_letter_code
_entity_poly.pdbx_strand_id
1 'polypeptide(L)'
;WGIRANISYQSAGVTYSIYTDNALSASGLTNNAFTVGGLENNVSYDFYATATYPDGEESGPSNIATAVPFPQTVHEEANDDGTAEAGFNSGGSNYSAVKYVASAAGEDVLFFKWYQLDDGGAFYVKLWTDDNGPGEEIYSTIATSGVTGWNQKDISTAELNVSGPFWIGTKEFTSTRPFGLDTSSDDGMSYSSDDNWATQTAVSGNLMYRVFLDDVGGGGNECDGDLTGDGAINVLDVVSLVNVIMGTGNSGPCDDITGDGAVNVLDVVSLVNIIMGN
;
A
#
# COMPACT_ATOMS: atom_id res chain seq x y z
N TRP A 1 -7.13 -12.32 -3.95
CA TRP A 1 -6.14 -11.27 -4.20
C TRP A 1 -5.08 -11.78 -5.15
N GLY A 2 -4.53 -10.91 -5.95
CA GLY A 2 -3.52 -11.26 -6.91
C GLY A 2 -2.54 -10.13 -7.14
N ILE A 3 -1.25 -10.45 -7.18
CA ILE A 3 -0.20 -9.55 -7.61
C ILE A 3 0.02 -9.73 -9.10
N ARG A 4 0.11 -8.61 -9.83
CA ARG A 4 0.34 -8.63 -11.28
C ARG A 4 1.83 -8.51 -11.57
N ALA A 5 2.41 -9.55 -12.18
CA ALA A 5 3.76 -9.50 -12.73
C ALA A 5 3.73 -8.97 -14.16
N ASN A 6 4.60 -8.02 -14.49
CA ASN A 6 4.79 -7.51 -15.84
C ASN A 6 6.18 -7.88 -16.37
N ILE A 7 6.25 -8.35 -17.61
CA ILE A 7 7.49 -8.69 -18.31
C ILE A 7 7.72 -7.64 -19.38
N SER A 8 8.82 -6.92 -19.33
CA SER A 8 9.08 -5.76 -20.20
C SER A 8 9.57 -6.11 -21.60
N TYR A 9 9.87 -7.38 -21.89
CA TYR A 9 10.35 -7.82 -23.21
C TYR A 9 9.61 -9.07 -23.68
N GLN A 10 9.11 -9.06 -24.92
CA GLN A 10 8.44 -10.19 -25.53
C GLN A 10 9.13 -10.52 -26.86
N SER A 11 9.70 -11.72 -26.97
CA SER A 11 10.30 -12.24 -28.21
C SER A 11 9.42 -13.38 -28.76
N ALA A 12 9.29 -13.47 -30.05
CA ALA A 12 8.44 -14.49 -30.70
C ALA A 12 8.88 -15.91 -30.33
N GLY A 13 7.93 -16.72 -29.83
CA GLY A 13 8.16 -18.11 -29.45
C GLY A 13 8.76 -18.32 -28.06
N VAL A 14 9.01 -17.28 -27.29
CA VAL A 14 9.43 -17.37 -25.88
C VAL A 14 8.18 -17.46 -25.00
N THR A 15 8.20 -18.36 -24.01
CA THR A 15 7.19 -18.43 -22.96
C THR A 15 7.84 -18.16 -21.60
N TYR A 16 7.00 -17.77 -20.62
CA TYR A 16 7.49 -17.40 -19.30
C TYR A 16 6.87 -18.25 -18.22
N SER A 17 7.64 -18.47 -17.16
CA SER A 17 7.14 -19.08 -15.91
C SER A 17 7.29 -18.06 -14.78
N ILE A 18 6.31 -18.03 -13.87
CA ILE A 18 6.29 -17.18 -12.68
C ILE A 18 6.40 -18.06 -11.44
N TYR A 19 7.25 -17.67 -10.53
CA TYR A 19 7.47 -18.34 -9.26
C TYR A 19 7.15 -17.40 -8.10
N THR A 20 6.54 -17.97 -7.06
CA THR A 20 6.26 -17.32 -5.77
C THR A 20 6.93 -18.15 -4.69
N ASP A 21 7.82 -17.57 -3.90
CA ASP A 21 8.59 -18.25 -2.84
C ASP A 21 9.25 -19.54 -3.32
N ASN A 22 9.82 -19.52 -4.51
CA ASN A 22 10.41 -20.66 -5.22
C ASN A 22 9.41 -21.76 -5.66
N ALA A 23 8.12 -21.57 -5.45
CA ALA A 23 7.09 -22.47 -5.99
C ALA A 23 6.61 -21.98 -7.36
N LEU A 24 6.43 -22.88 -8.32
CA LEU A 24 5.90 -22.55 -9.64
C LEU A 24 4.41 -22.12 -9.53
N SER A 25 4.13 -20.87 -9.85
CA SER A 25 2.76 -20.32 -9.84
C SER A 25 2.10 -20.42 -11.21
N ALA A 26 2.85 -20.26 -12.29
CA ALA A 26 2.35 -20.41 -13.65
C ALA A 26 3.51 -20.66 -14.63
N SER A 27 3.21 -21.34 -15.76
CA SER A 27 4.17 -21.60 -16.84
C SER A 27 3.52 -21.50 -18.22
N GLY A 28 4.34 -21.44 -19.26
CA GLY A 28 3.86 -21.35 -20.64
C GLY A 28 3.17 -20.04 -20.98
N LEU A 29 3.42 -18.98 -20.22
CA LEU A 29 2.80 -17.68 -20.43
C LEU A 29 3.37 -17.01 -21.67
N THR A 30 2.49 -16.54 -22.54
CA THR A 30 2.85 -15.76 -23.74
C THR A 30 2.56 -14.28 -23.58
N ASN A 31 1.82 -13.89 -22.54
CA ASN A 31 1.54 -12.49 -22.21
C ASN A 31 2.63 -11.93 -21.31
N ASN A 32 2.83 -10.62 -21.38
CA ASN A 32 3.79 -9.89 -20.56
C ASN A 32 3.25 -9.53 -19.16
N ALA A 33 2.10 -10.05 -18.78
CA ALA A 33 1.51 -9.85 -17.47
C ALA A 33 0.75 -11.09 -17.00
N PHE A 34 0.90 -11.44 -15.74
CA PHE A 34 0.20 -12.51 -15.08
C PHE A 34 -0.21 -12.11 -13.65
N THR A 35 -1.39 -12.49 -13.21
CA THR A 35 -1.87 -12.24 -11.85
C THR A 35 -1.75 -13.52 -11.03
N VAL A 36 -0.93 -13.49 -9.99
CA VAL A 36 -0.82 -14.55 -8.99
C VAL A 36 -1.94 -14.35 -7.98
N GLY A 37 -2.85 -15.33 -7.87
CA GLY A 37 -3.97 -15.30 -6.92
C GLY A 37 -3.76 -16.26 -5.75
N GLY A 38 -4.69 -16.21 -4.77
CA GLY A 38 -4.67 -17.10 -3.61
C GLY A 38 -3.57 -16.78 -2.59
N LEU A 39 -3.06 -15.56 -2.59
CA LEU A 39 -2.09 -15.08 -1.62
C LEU A 39 -2.81 -14.59 -0.36
N GLU A 40 -2.19 -14.83 0.80
CA GLU A 40 -2.67 -14.30 2.07
C GLU A 40 -2.30 -12.83 2.21
N ASN A 41 -3.21 -12.00 2.72
CA ASN A 41 -2.94 -10.59 2.97
C ASN A 41 -1.89 -10.43 4.09
N ASN A 42 -1.13 -9.34 4.01
CA ASN A 42 -0.09 -8.99 4.98
C ASN A 42 1.07 -10.01 5.08
N VAL A 43 1.16 -10.97 4.16
CA VAL A 43 2.29 -11.91 4.05
C VAL A 43 3.19 -11.46 2.90
N SER A 44 4.50 -11.39 3.18
CA SER A 44 5.50 -11.04 2.16
C SER A 44 5.81 -12.22 1.28
N TYR A 45 5.78 -12.04 -0.03
CA TYR A 45 6.09 -13.03 -1.05
C TYR A 45 7.20 -12.55 -1.96
N ASP A 46 8.12 -13.45 -2.31
CA ASP A 46 9.16 -13.21 -3.29
C ASP A 46 8.75 -13.76 -4.66
N PHE A 47 8.84 -12.92 -5.69
CA PHE A 47 8.47 -13.26 -7.07
C PHE A 47 9.68 -13.17 -7.98
N TYR A 48 9.80 -14.13 -8.88
CA TYR A 48 10.72 -14.05 -10.02
C TYR A 48 10.13 -14.78 -11.23
N ALA A 49 10.69 -14.52 -12.39
CA ALA A 49 10.32 -15.15 -13.66
C ALA A 49 11.50 -15.85 -14.29
N THR A 50 11.20 -16.88 -15.08
CA THR A 50 12.14 -17.47 -16.05
C THR A 50 11.54 -17.38 -17.44
N ALA A 51 12.39 -17.48 -18.47
CA ALA A 51 11.98 -17.57 -19.87
C ALA A 51 12.35 -18.94 -20.44
N THR A 52 11.43 -19.58 -21.15
CA THR A 52 11.71 -20.80 -21.93
C THR A 52 11.79 -20.43 -23.40
N TYR A 53 12.93 -20.68 -24.02
CA TYR A 53 13.21 -20.36 -25.40
C TYR A 53 12.63 -21.45 -26.36
N PRO A 54 12.52 -21.14 -27.69
CA PRO A 54 11.95 -22.08 -28.67
C PRO A 54 12.71 -23.42 -28.80
N ASP A 55 13.98 -23.45 -28.41
CA ASP A 55 14.82 -24.65 -28.37
C ASP A 55 14.62 -25.50 -27.11
N GLY A 56 13.78 -25.04 -26.16
CA GLY A 56 13.49 -25.69 -24.90
C GLY A 56 14.44 -25.35 -23.75
N GLU A 57 15.45 -24.52 -23.99
CA GLU A 57 16.34 -24.01 -22.94
C GLU A 57 15.60 -23.03 -22.03
N GLU A 58 15.84 -23.10 -20.73
CA GLU A 58 15.28 -22.17 -19.73
C GLU A 58 16.34 -21.20 -19.22
N SER A 59 15.98 -19.91 -19.11
CA SER A 59 16.86 -18.89 -18.55
C SER A 59 17.08 -19.11 -17.05
N GLY A 60 18.12 -18.48 -16.51
CA GLY A 60 18.20 -18.22 -15.07
C GLY A 60 17.02 -17.36 -14.60
N PRO A 61 16.77 -17.30 -13.27
CA PRO A 61 15.75 -16.45 -12.69
C PRO A 61 16.03 -14.97 -12.96
N SER A 62 14.97 -14.16 -13.09
CA SER A 62 15.05 -12.71 -13.07
C SER A 62 15.54 -12.21 -11.70
N ASN A 63 15.69 -10.89 -11.54
CA ASN A 63 15.73 -10.30 -10.20
C ASN A 63 14.49 -10.70 -9.41
N ILE A 64 14.65 -10.80 -8.09
CA ILE A 64 13.54 -11.04 -7.16
C ILE A 64 12.83 -9.72 -6.92
N ALA A 65 11.51 -9.74 -6.98
CA ALA A 65 10.63 -8.65 -6.56
C ALA A 65 9.83 -9.14 -5.36
N THR A 66 9.92 -8.44 -4.24
CA THR A 66 9.15 -8.75 -3.04
C THR A 66 7.90 -7.89 -3.00
N ALA A 67 6.75 -8.48 -2.69
CA ALA A 67 5.50 -7.76 -2.53
C ALA A 67 4.63 -8.39 -1.44
N VAL A 68 3.76 -7.57 -0.85
CA VAL A 68 2.79 -7.95 0.19
C VAL A 68 1.39 -7.69 -0.35
N PRO A 69 0.50 -8.69 -0.45
CA PRO A 69 -0.91 -8.44 -0.76
C PRO A 69 -1.61 -7.71 0.40
N PHE A 70 -2.51 -6.80 0.07
CA PHE A 70 -3.31 -6.07 1.06
C PHE A 70 -4.80 -6.37 0.91
N PRO A 71 -5.64 -6.17 1.96
CA PRO A 71 -7.09 -6.18 1.86
C PRO A 71 -7.61 -5.15 0.83
N GLN A 72 -8.85 -5.29 0.39
CA GLN A 72 -9.46 -4.39 -0.63
C GLN A 72 -9.70 -2.96 -0.13
N THR A 73 -9.73 -2.78 1.17
CA THR A 73 -9.86 -1.50 1.84
C THR A 73 -8.58 -0.66 1.77
N VAL A 74 -7.43 -1.32 1.50
CA VAL A 74 -6.15 -0.62 1.33
C VAL A 74 -6.05 -0.07 -0.10
N HIS A 75 -5.81 1.21 -0.20
CA HIS A 75 -5.59 1.90 -1.47
C HIS A 75 -4.30 2.73 -1.44
N GLU A 76 -3.74 2.98 -2.62
CA GLU A 76 -2.56 3.82 -2.81
C GLU A 76 -3.03 5.21 -3.28
N GLU A 77 -2.67 6.25 -2.52
CA GLU A 77 -2.80 7.63 -2.94
C GLU A 77 -1.52 8.07 -3.67
N ALA A 78 -1.68 8.61 -4.88
CA ALA A 78 -0.58 9.03 -5.75
C ALA A 78 -0.97 10.25 -6.56
N ASN A 79 -0.06 11.20 -6.67
CA ASN A 79 -0.22 12.39 -7.51
C ASN A 79 0.65 12.33 -8.77
N ASP A 80 1.59 11.38 -8.82
CA ASP A 80 2.48 11.13 -9.96
C ASP A 80 1.94 10.03 -10.89
N ASP A 81 2.40 9.99 -12.15
CA ASP A 81 2.01 8.97 -13.14
C ASP A 81 2.83 7.66 -13.05
N GLY A 82 3.78 7.58 -12.14
CA GLY A 82 4.67 6.43 -11.94
C GLY A 82 6.01 6.54 -12.66
N THR A 83 6.21 7.57 -13.49
CA THR A 83 7.45 7.82 -14.24
C THR A 83 8.18 9.03 -13.68
N ALA A 84 9.49 8.92 -13.48
CA ALA A 84 10.33 10.03 -13.05
C ALA A 84 10.99 10.68 -14.28
N GLU A 85 10.57 11.87 -14.67
CA GLU A 85 11.22 12.65 -15.74
C GLU A 85 12.39 13.47 -15.21
N ALA A 86 12.38 13.77 -13.90
CA ALA A 86 13.41 14.58 -13.28
C ALA A 86 13.72 14.08 -11.85
N GLY A 87 14.72 14.70 -11.24
CA GLY A 87 15.06 14.52 -9.85
C GLY A 87 14.80 15.79 -9.05
N PHE A 88 14.36 15.62 -7.80
CA PHE A 88 14.19 16.68 -6.84
C PHE A 88 15.13 16.51 -5.67
N ASN A 89 15.80 17.60 -5.27
CA ASN A 89 16.62 17.68 -4.07
C ASN A 89 16.14 18.85 -3.22
N SER A 90 15.70 18.59 -2.00
CA SER A 90 15.33 19.65 -1.06
C SER A 90 16.55 20.38 -0.47
N GLY A 91 17.69 19.70 -0.47
CA GLY A 91 18.91 20.15 0.22
C GLY A 91 19.07 19.53 1.61
N GLY A 92 20.32 19.43 2.07
CA GLY A 92 20.60 18.79 3.36
C GLY A 92 19.89 19.50 4.52
N SER A 93 19.26 18.73 5.39
CA SER A 93 18.44 19.14 6.53
C SER A 93 17.07 19.75 6.19
N ASN A 94 16.72 19.83 4.91
CA ASN A 94 15.48 20.42 4.44
C ASN A 94 14.35 19.37 4.33
N TYR A 95 13.16 19.88 4.10
CA TYR A 95 11.91 19.12 4.06
C TYR A 95 11.33 19.11 2.65
N SER A 96 10.66 18.04 2.31
CA SER A 96 9.75 17.97 1.16
C SER A 96 8.55 17.13 1.50
N ALA A 97 7.36 17.52 1.06
CA ALA A 97 6.13 16.83 1.38
C ALA A 97 5.09 16.97 0.27
N VAL A 98 4.17 16.02 0.25
CA VAL A 98 2.99 15.98 -0.61
C VAL A 98 1.76 16.01 0.27
N LYS A 99 0.73 16.74 -0.17
CA LYS A 99 -0.58 16.80 0.46
C LYS A 99 -1.48 15.71 -0.10
N TYR A 100 -2.14 15.00 0.80
CA TYR A 100 -3.21 14.05 0.50
C TYR A 100 -4.47 14.37 1.30
N VAL A 101 -5.57 13.74 0.93
CA VAL A 101 -6.86 13.93 1.60
C VAL A 101 -7.44 12.57 1.94
N ALA A 102 -7.35 12.19 3.21
CA ALA A 102 -8.01 11.00 3.73
C ALA A 102 -9.52 11.20 3.85
N SER A 103 -10.27 10.12 3.96
CA SER A 103 -11.70 10.17 4.17
C SER A 103 -12.06 10.92 5.46
N ALA A 104 -13.25 11.51 5.51
CA ALA A 104 -13.71 12.23 6.71
C ALA A 104 -13.96 11.28 7.90
N ALA A 105 -14.18 10.00 7.65
CA ALA A 105 -14.32 8.98 8.69
C ALA A 105 -12.97 8.62 9.34
N GLY A 106 -11.88 8.95 8.68
CA GLY A 106 -10.51 8.60 9.05
C GLY A 106 -10.00 7.43 8.22
N GLU A 107 -8.68 7.32 8.13
CA GLU A 107 -7.96 6.23 7.46
C GLU A 107 -6.66 5.96 8.19
N ASP A 108 -6.27 4.70 8.27
CA ASP A 108 -5.01 4.31 8.86
C ASP A 108 -3.87 4.38 7.85
N VAL A 109 -2.77 5.01 8.24
CA VAL A 109 -1.59 5.14 7.38
C VAL A 109 -0.72 3.91 7.53
N LEU A 110 -0.61 3.11 6.47
CA LEU A 110 0.11 1.84 6.50
C LEU A 110 1.54 1.94 5.99
N PHE A 111 1.73 2.60 4.86
CA PHE A 111 3.05 2.68 4.21
C PHE A 111 3.29 4.04 3.61
N PHE A 112 4.56 4.47 3.64
CA PHE A 112 5.10 5.53 2.81
C PHE A 112 5.97 4.93 1.72
N LYS A 113 5.76 5.34 0.47
CA LYS A 113 6.49 4.88 -0.71
C LYS A 113 7.09 6.08 -1.43
N TRP A 114 8.32 5.92 -1.90
CA TRP A 114 9.02 6.98 -2.62
C TRP A 114 9.86 6.42 -3.75
N TYR A 115 10.10 7.23 -4.78
CA TYR A 115 11.01 6.89 -5.86
C TYR A 115 12.37 7.50 -5.58
N GLN A 116 13.42 6.66 -5.53
CA GLN A 116 14.79 7.05 -5.29
C GLN A 116 15.60 7.03 -6.58
N LEU A 117 16.40 8.08 -6.85
CA LEU A 117 17.22 8.17 -8.06
C LEU A 117 18.68 7.74 -7.84
N ASP A 118 19.11 7.57 -6.58
CA ASP A 118 20.44 7.08 -6.23
C ASP A 118 20.39 5.86 -5.32
N ASP A 119 21.53 5.21 -5.09
CA ASP A 119 21.63 4.06 -4.23
C ASP A 119 21.89 4.46 -2.78
N GLY A 120 21.06 3.94 -1.88
CA GLY A 120 21.25 4.01 -0.44
C GLY A 120 21.01 5.39 0.17
N GLY A 121 21.18 5.44 1.48
CA GLY A 121 21.00 6.63 2.28
C GLY A 121 19.90 6.50 3.31
N ALA A 122 19.80 7.51 4.17
CA ALA A 122 18.77 7.59 5.18
C ALA A 122 18.20 9.01 5.25
N PHE A 123 16.94 9.09 5.61
CA PHE A 123 16.21 10.34 5.83
C PHE A 123 15.07 10.07 6.82
N TYR A 124 14.47 11.12 7.35
CA TYR A 124 13.24 10.97 8.12
C TYR A 124 12.02 10.91 7.19
N VAL A 125 11.15 9.96 7.40
CA VAL A 125 9.75 10.01 6.94
C VAL A 125 8.95 10.71 8.02
N LYS A 126 8.12 11.66 7.62
CA LYS A 126 7.34 12.48 8.54
C LYS A 126 5.92 12.67 8.05
N LEU A 127 4.99 12.78 9.00
CA LEU A 127 3.61 13.17 8.76
C LEU A 127 3.28 14.42 9.55
N TRP A 128 2.43 15.26 8.98
CA TRP A 128 1.94 16.50 9.60
C TRP A 128 0.43 16.64 9.37
N THR A 129 -0.22 17.31 10.31
CA THR A 129 -1.57 17.85 10.09
C THR A 129 -1.56 18.90 8.99
N ASP A 130 -2.74 19.25 8.44
CA ASP A 130 -2.85 20.39 7.52
C ASP A 130 -3.27 21.65 8.29
N ASP A 131 -2.45 22.69 8.18
CA ASP A 131 -2.74 24.05 8.68
C ASP A 131 -2.32 25.08 7.61
N ASN A 132 -3.00 25.06 6.46
CA ASN A 132 -2.63 25.80 5.25
C ASN A 132 -1.20 25.45 4.75
N GLY A 133 -0.76 24.21 5.00
CA GLY A 133 0.53 23.62 4.79
C GLY A 133 0.83 22.58 5.87
N PRO A 134 2.02 21.97 5.89
CA PRO A 134 2.41 21.08 6.97
C PRO A 134 2.38 21.79 8.33
N GLY A 135 1.45 21.38 9.19
CA GLY A 135 1.20 21.92 10.51
C GLY A 135 1.98 21.18 11.60
N GLU A 136 1.26 20.65 12.61
CA GLU A 136 1.86 19.86 13.69
C GLU A 136 2.42 18.53 13.15
N GLU A 137 3.65 18.21 13.55
CA GLU A 137 4.26 16.90 13.26
C GLU A 137 3.61 15.83 14.13
N ILE A 138 2.91 14.89 13.50
CA ILE A 138 2.21 13.78 14.17
C ILE A 138 3.02 12.50 14.18
N TYR A 139 4.01 12.36 13.28
CA TYR A 139 4.85 11.17 13.21
C TYR A 139 6.23 11.46 12.62
N SER A 140 7.22 10.68 13.06
CA SER A 140 8.57 10.70 12.50
C SER A 140 9.26 9.35 12.69
N THR A 141 9.83 8.83 11.63
CA THR A 141 10.68 7.64 11.66
C THR A 141 11.82 7.76 10.66
N ILE A 142 12.83 6.88 10.76
CA ILE A 142 13.91 6.83 9.78
C ILE A 142 13.59 5.78 8.73
N ALA A 143 13.75 6.16 7.46
CA ALA A 143 13.80 5.27 6.33
C ALA A 143 15.20 5.22 5.73
N THR A 144 15.54 4.08 5.15
CA THR A 144 16.75 3.90 4.36
C THR A 144 16.34 3.41 2.99
N SER A 145 16.77 4.10 1.94
CA SER A 145 16.62 3.56 0.59
C SER A 145 17.70 2.51 0.33
N GLY A 146 17.30 1.38 -0.21
CA GLY A 146 18.21 0.29 -0.55
C GLY A 146 18.59 0.26 -2.02
N VAL A 147 17.72 0.80 -2.90
CA VAL A 147 17.84 0.67 -4.35
C VAL A 147 17.32 1.91 -5.06
N THR A 148 17.86 2.17 -6.26
CA THR A 148 17.26 3.08 -7.22
C THR A 148 15.88 2.56 -7.65
N GLY A 149 14.89 3.43 -7.74
CA GLY A 149 13.50 3.10 -8.05
C GLY A 149 12.58 3.21 -6.84
N TRP A 150 11.46 2.52 -6.88
CA TRP A 150 10.48 2.53 -5.81
C TRP A 150 10.98 1.81 -4.56
N ASN A 151 10.89 2.51 -3.44
CA ASN A 151 11.16 2.00 -2.08
C ASN A 151 9.94 2.23 -1.21
N GLN A 152 9.82 1.48 -0.12
CA GLN A 152 8.68 1.54 0.78
C GLN A 152 9.13 1.43 2.23
N LYS A 153 8.48 2.18 3.11
CA LYS A 153 8.62 2.09 4.56
C LYS A 153 7.29 1.69 5.17
N ASP A 154 7.28 0.56 5.87
CA ASP A 154 6.16 0.15 6.71
C ASP A 154 6.10 1.04 7.96
N ILE A 155 4.95 1.68 8.18
CA ILE A 155 4.63 2.52 9.33
C ILE A 155 3.31 2.12 10.00
N SER A 156 2.73 0.99 9.60
CA SER A 156 1.45 0.48 10.12
C SER A 156 1.47 0.24 11.64
N THR A 157 2.61 -0.17 12.17
CA THR A 157 2.78 -0.39 13.63
C THR A 157 2.72 0.88 14.46
N ALA A 158 2.69 2.05 13.83
CA ALA A 158 2.54 3.33 14.54
C ALA A 158 1.07 3.69 14.81
N GLU A 159 0.12 2.89 14.27
CA GLU A 159 -1.32 3.07 14.46
C GLU A 159 -1.78 4.51 14.19
N LEU A 160 -1.28 5.07 13.07
CA LEU A 160 -1.53 6.45 12.69
C LEU A 160 -2.85 6.55 11.94
N ASN A 161 -3.80 7.27 12.51
CA ASN A 161 -5.06 7.60 11.89
C ASN A 161 -5.08 9.06 11.41
N VAL A 162 -5.48 9.29 10.16
CA VAL A 162 -5.60 10.61 9.54
C VAL A 162 -7.00 10.80 9.00
N SER A 163 -7.53 12.03 9.04
CA SER A 163 -8.83 12.37 8.47
C SER A 163 -8.77 13.73 7.78
N GLY A 164 -9.42 13.84 6.61
CA GLY A 164 -9.30 15.04 5.80
C GLY A 164 -7.88 15.28 5.29
N PRO A 165 -7.48 16.54 5.02
CA PRO A 165 -6.17 16.83 4.48
C PRO A 165 -5.05 16.61 5.50
N PHE A 166 -3.97 15.99 5.03
CA PHE A 166 -2.73 15.77 5.79
C PHE A 166 -1.51 15.84 4.85
N TRP A 167 -0.32 15.87 5.42
CA TRP A 167 0.93 15.93 4.69
C TRP A 167 1.82 14.75 5.06
N ILE A 168 2.45 14.16 4.06
CA ILE A 168 3.48 13.13 4.24
C ILE A 168 4.69 13.45 3.38
N GLY A 169 5.89 13.17 3.90
CA GLY A 169 7.10 13.45 3.16
C GLY A 169 8.36 13.15 3.93
N THR A 170 9.42 13.87 3.61
CA THR A 170 10.76 13.60 4.10
C THR A 170 11.39 14.82 4.78
N LYS A 171 12.29 14.54 5.72
CA LYS A 171 13.34 15.47 6.13
C LYS A 171 14.67 14.82 5.87
N GLU A 172 15.50 15.45 5.05
CA GLU A 172 16.83 14.95 4.76
C GLU A 172 17.78 15.17 5.95
N PHE A 173 18.77 14.28 6.08
CA PHE A 173 19.90 14.52 6.96
C PHE A 173 20.80 15.61 6.36
N THR A 174 22.08 15.63 6.69
CA THR A 174 23.05 16.60 6.15
C THR A 174 23.38 16.37 4.67
N SER A 175 23.10 15.18 4.15
CA SER A 175 23.29 14.80 2.74
C SER A 175 21.96 14.84 2.01
N THR A 176 21.96 15.40 0.82
CA THR A 176 20.79 15.41 -0.06
C THR A 176 20.54 14.05 -0.69
N ARG A 177 19.27 13.74 -0.91
CA ARG A 177 18.84 12.55 -1.66
C ARG A 177 17.98 12.96 -2.85
N PRO A 178 18.33 12.54 -4.07
CA PRO A 178 17.50 12.83 -5.22
C PRO A 178 16.28 11.90 -5.23
N PHE A 179 15.12 12.48 -5.00
CA PHE A 179 13.83 11.81 -5.16
C PHE A 179 13.29 11.99 -6.57
N GLY A 180 12.47 11.07 -7.04
CA GLY A 180 11.79 11.18 -8.33
C GLY A 180 10.83 12.36 -8.35
N LEU A 181 10.79 13.04 -9.48
CA LEU A 181 9.87 14.13 -9.79
C LEU A 181 9.20 13.82 -11.14
N ASP A 182 7.89 13.70 -11.12
CA ASP A 182 7.06 13.69 -12.31
C ASP A 182 6.82 15.15 -12.74
N THR A 183 7.28 15.50 -13.92
CA THR A 183 7.10 16.83 -14.52
C THR A 183 6.11 16.81 -15.69
N SER A 184 5.49 15.66 -15.96
CA SER A 184 4.47 15.53 -17.00
C SER A 184 3.15 16.19 -16.59
N SER A 185 2.92 16.29 -15.27
CA SER A 185 1.79 16.97 -14.65
C SER A 185 2.23 17.72 -13.39
N ASP A 186 1.38 18.63 -12.90
CA ASP A 186 1.59 19.39 -11.67
C ASP A 186 0.21 19.67 -11.06
N ASP A 187 -0.10 18.99 -9.97
CA ASP A 187 -1.37 19.15 -9.24
C ASP A 187 -1.31 20.23 -8.14
N GLY A 188 -0.12 20.82 -7.92
CA GLY A 188 0.11 21.85 -6.93
C GLY A 188 0.13 21.32 -5.48
N MET A 189 0.32 20.02 -5.29
CA MET A 189 0.29 19.40 -3.96
C MET A 189 1.69 19.11 -3.40
N SER A 190 2.75 19.44 -4.12
CA SER A 190 4.14 19.17 -3.77
C SER A 190 4.86 20.43 -3.29
N TYR A 191 5.47 20.37 -2.10
CA TYR A 191 6.15 21.52 -1.48
C TYR A 191 7.46 21.12 -0.83
N SER A 192 8.35 22.13 -0.67
CA SER A 192 9.59 22.02 0.10
C SER A 192 9.76 23.18 1.07
N SER A 193 10.61 22.97 2.09
CA SER A 193 10.94 24.00 3.09
C SER A 193 12.35 23.80 3.62
N ASP A 194 13.06 24.89 3.91
CA ASP A 194 14.38 24.90 4.58
C ASP A 194 14.33 25.43 6.01
N ASP A 195 13.14 25.85 6.46
CA ASP A 195 12.93 26.52 7.76
C ASP A 195 11.83 25.84 8.61
N ASN A 196 11.66 24.53 8.46
CA ASN A 196 10.67 23.76 9.20
C ASN A 196 9.23 24.23 8.97
N TRP A 197 8.88 24.48 7.71
CA TRP A 197 7.55 24.88 7.23
C TRP A 197 7.11 26.30 7.63
N ALA A 198 8.01 27.14 8.20
CA ALA A 198 7.72 28.56 8.37
C ALA A 198 7.50 29.26 7.00
N THR A 199 8.22 28.77 5.97
CA THR A 199 8.04 29.16 4.58
C THR A 199 7.87 27.91 3.72
N GLN A 200 6.90 27.94 2.80
CA GLN A 200 6.64 26.85 1.87
C GLN A 200 7.00 27.28 0.46
N THR A 201 7.76 26.45 -0.24
CA THR A 201 8.10 26.64 -1.65
C THR A 201 7.43 25.55 -2.47
N ALA A 202 6.56 25.94 -3.41
CA ALA A 202 5.94 24.98 -4.32
C ALA A 202 7.01 24.31 -5.20
N VAL A 203 6.91 23.01 -5.34
CA VAL A 203 7.71 22.22 -6.29
C VAL A 203 6.95 22.18 -7.60
N SER A 204 7.60 22.53 -8.69
CA SER A 204 6.98 22.44 -10.02
C SER A 204 7.02 21.01 -10.50
N GLY A 205 5.87 20.34 -10.50
CA GLY A 205 5.67 18.92 -10.74
C GLY A 205 5.29 18.16 -9.47
N ASN A 206 5.08 16.86 -9.62
CA ASN A 206 4.65 15.99 -8.53
C ASN A 206 5.83 15.21 -7.96
N LEU A 207 6.12 15.42 -6.67
CA LEU A 207 7.06 14.57 -5.94
C LEU A 207 6.53 13.15 -5.92
N MET A 208 7.36 12.20 -6.32
CA MET A 208 6.98 10.78 -6.37
C MET A 208 7.01 10.17 -4.96
N TYR A 209 6.14 10.69 -4.12
CA TYR A 209 5.82 10.21 -2.79
C TYR A 209 4.39 9.71 -2.79
N ARG A 210 4.17 8.51 -2.30
CA ARG A 210 2.86 7.88 -2.24
C ARG A 210 2.58 7.37 -0.84
N VAL A 211 1.33 7.27 -0.50
CA VAL A 211 0.90 6.72 0.79
C VAL A 211 -0.12 5.61 0.56
N PHE A 212 -0.03 4.57 1.36
CA PHE A 212 -1.06 3.53 1.43
C PHE A 212 -1.92 3.79 2.65
N LEU A 213 -3.19 3.92 2.41
CA LEU A 213 -4.23 4.16 3.41
C LEU A 213 -5.16 2.96 3.48
N ASP A 214 -5.70 2.72 4.67
CA ASP A 214 -6.73 1.71 4.90
C ASP A 214 -7.94 2.39 5.57
N ASP A 215 -9.11 2.17 5.03
CA ASP A 215 -10.34 2.72 5.59
C ASP A 215 -10.47 2.34 7.07
N VAL A 216 -10.78 3.30 7.94
CA VAL A 216 -11.08 3.03 9.35
C VAL A 216 -12.34 2.20 9.42
N GLY A 217 -12.17 0.94 9.82
CA GLY A 217 -13.20 -0.09 9.73
C GLY A 217 -12.86 -1.22 8.75
N GLY A 218 -11.77 -1.05 7.93
CA GLY A 218 -11.21 -2.07 7.03
C GLY A 218 -9.85 -2.61 7.46
N GLY A 219 -9.22 -2.04 8.48
CA GLY A 219 -7.88 -2.38 8.93
C GLY A 219 -7.81 -3.68 9.70
N GLY A 220 -7.10 -4.61 9.13
CA GLY A 220 -6.49 -5.74 9.80
C GLY A 220 -7.41 -6.63 10.60
N ASN A 221 -8.01 -7.62 9.97
CA ASN A 221 -8.55 -8.83 10.62
C ASN A 221 -9.59 -8.62 11.74
N GLU A 222 -10.23 -7.48 11.79
CA GLU A 222 -11.41 -7.32 12.61
C GLU A 222 -12.64 -7.31 11.71
N CYS A 223 -13.25 -8.47 11.65
CA CYS A 223 -14.64 -8.57 11.29
C CYS A 223 -15.42 -7.81 12.37
N ASP A 224 -15.63 -6.52 12.12
CA ASP A 224 -16.30 -5.61 13.05
C ASP A 224 -17.75 -5.99 13.34
N GLY A 225 -18.29 -6.89 12.52
CA GLY A 225 -19.65 -7.38 12.60
C GLY A 225 -20.61 -6.74 11.60
N ASP A 226 -20.18 -5.81 10.74
CA ASP A 226 -20.97 -5.34 9.60
C ASP A 226 -20.86 -6.32 8.43
N LEU A 227 -21.63 -7.41 8.50
CA LEU A 227 -21.62 -8.46 7.50
C LEU A 227 -22.46 -8.13 6.26
N THR A 228 -23.32 -7.12 6.35
CA THR A 228 -24.12 -6.64 5.23
C THR A 228 -23.42 -5.56 4.42
N GLY A 229 -22.39 -4.91 4.99
CA GLY A 229 -21.67 -3.80 4.36
C GLY A 229 -22.49 -2.53 4.25
N ASP A 230 -23.51 -2.34 5.13
CA ASP A 230 -24.38 -1.16 5.09
C ASP A 230 -23.85 -0.01 5.96
N GLY A 231 -22.71 -0.21 6.64
CA GLY A 231 -22.07 0.76 7.52
C GLY A 231 -22.64 0.81 8.94
N ALA A 232 -23.47 -0.18 9.33
CA ALA A 232 -24.10 -0.23 10.65
C ALA A 232 -24.13 -1.64 11.20
N ILE A 233 -23.42 -1.90 12.29
CA ILE A 233 -23.48 -3.19 13.00
C ILE A 233 -24.80 -3.32 13.74
N ASN A 234 -25.70 -4.15 13.25
CA ASN A 234 -27.04 -4.28 13.78
C ASN A 234 -27.66 -5.67 13.56
N VAL A 235 -28.96 -5.82 13.84
CA VAL A 235 -29.63 -7.11 13.73
C VAL A 235 -29.65 -7.69 12.29
N LEU A 236 -29.45 -6.86 11.25
CA LEU A 236 -29.41 -7.35 9.87
C LEU A 236 -28.17 -8.18 9.63
N ASP A 237 -27.07 -7.86 10.28
CA ASP A 237 -25.81 -8.63 10.21
C ASP A 237 -25.96 -9.96 10.92
N VAL A 238 -26.66 -9.98 12.06
CA VAL A 238 -27.00 -11.25 12.73
C VAL A 238 -27.83 -12.13 11.83
N VAL A 239 -28.81 -11.58 11.12
CA VAL A 239 -29.63 -12.34 10.15
C VAL A 239 -28.79 -12.84 8.99
N SER A 240 -27.86 -12.03 8.49
CA SER A 240 -26.91 -12.43 7.43
C SER A 240 -26.08 -13.63 7.87
N LEU A 241 -25.45 -13.56 9.06
CA LEU A 241 -24.64 -14.65 9.62
C LEU A 241 -25.44 -15.93 9.85
N VAL A 242 -26.65 -15.83 10.38
CA VAL A 242 -27.53 -16.98 10.55
C VAL A 242 -27.86 -17.64 9.21
N ASN A 243 -28.10 -16.86 8.15
CA ASN A 243 -28.36 -17.41 6.81
C ASN A 243 -27.13 -18.15 6.26
N VAL A 244 -25.92 -17.65 6.52
CA VAL A 244 -24.68 -18.34 6.14
C VAL A 244 -24.57 -19.68 6.88
N ILE A 245 -24.76 -19.69 8.20
CA ILE A 245 -24.71 -20.92 9.01
C ILE A 245 -25.78 -21.95 8.56
N MET A 246 -26.95 -21.48 8.13
CA MET A 246 -28.02 -22.34 7.60
C MET A 246 -27.79 -22.78 6.15
N GLY A 247 -26.71 -22.32 5.52
CA GLY A 247 -26.38 -22.63 4.11
C GLY A 247 -27.31 -21.96 3.08
N THR A 248 -28.01 -20.90 3.47
CA THR A 248 -28.89 -20.12 2.60
C THR A 248 -28.31 -18.75 2.21
N GLY A 249 -27.21 -18.33 2.89
CA GLY A 249 -26.44 -17.12 2.61
C GLY A 249 -25.12 -17.41 1.90
N ASN A 250 -24.52 -16.38 1.33
CA ASN A 250 -23.16 -16.46 0.80
C ASN A 250 -22.18 -16.28 1.96
N SER A 251 -21.22 -17.20 2.10
CA SER A 251 -20.16 -17.09 3.10
C SER A 251 -19.16 -16.00 2.68
N GLY A 252 -18.87 -15.10 3.62
CA GLY A 252 -17.87 -14.06 3.53
C GLY A 252 -16.66 -14.32 4.44
N PRO A 253 -15.55 -13.58 4.25
CA PRO A 253 -14.35 -13.76 5.08
C PRO A 253 -14.56 -13.34 6.55
N CYS A 254 -15.61 -12.59 6.84
CA CYS A 254 -15.95 -12.07 8.17
C CYS A 254 -17.04 -12.86 8.92
N ASP A 255 -17.44 -14.01 8.43
CA ASP A 255 -18.48 -14.79 9.10
C ASP A 255 -17.96 -15.51 10.37
N ASP A 256 -16.65 -15.75 10.45
CA ASP A 256 -15.96 -16.25 11.66
C ASP A 256 -15.55 -15.09 12.55
N ILE A 257 -16.52 -14.56 13.30
CA ILE A 257 -16.32 -13.40 14.21
C ILE A 257 -15.39 -13.75 15.37
N THR A 258 -15.40 -15.01 15.80
CA THR A 258 -14.57 -15.48 16.91
C THR A 258 -13.13 -15.79 16.52
N GLY A 259 -12.86 -15.97 15.21
CA GLY A 259 -11.55 -16.35 14.69
C GLY A 259 -11.13 -17.76 15.05
N ASP A 260 -12.09 -18.66 15.39
CA ASP A 260 -11.79 -20.04 15.80
C ASP A 260 -11.66 -21.02 14.60
N GLY A 261 -11.87 -20.52 13.37
CA GLY A 261 -11.77 -21.27 12.12
C GLY A 261 -13.08 -21.96 11.73
N ALA A 262 -14.18 -21.72 12.43
CA ALA A 262 -15.47 -22.36 12.17
C ALA A 262 -16.65 -21.38 12.25
N VAL A 263 -17.32 -21.11 11.16
CA VAL A 263 -18.54 -20.28 11.15
C VAL A 263 -19.71 -21.05 11.77
N ASN A 264 -20.13 -20.66 12.99
CA ASN A 264 -21.13 -21.36 13.78
C ASN A 264 -21.90 -20.42 14.73
N VAL A 265 -22.70 -21.00 15.63
CA VAL A 265 -23.53 -20.21 16.57
C VAL A 265 -22.72 -19.36 17.56
N LEU A 266 -21.44 -19.67 17.80
CA LEU A 266 -20.59 -18.85 18.67
C LEU A 266 -20.31 -17.49 18.05
N ASP A 267 -20.19 -17.41 16.73
CA ASP A 267 -20.01 -16.17 15.98
C ASP A 267 -21.27 -15.30 16.09
N VAL A 268 -22.46 -15.91 16.03
CA VAL A 268 -23.71 -15.17 16.25
C VAL A 268 -23.75 -14.58 17.68
N VAL A 269 -23.33 -15.34 18.67
CA VAL A 269 -23.28 -14.84 20.07
C VAL A 269 -22.26 -13.69 20.18
N SER A 270 -21.09 -13.82 19.56
CA SER A 270 -20.07 -12.78 19.54
C SER A 270 -20.59 -11.50 18.88
N LEU A 271 -21.23 -11.63 17.71
CA LEU A 271 -21.82 -10.50 16.98
C LEU A 271 -22.91 -9.81 17.80
N VAL A 272 -23.78 -10.55 18.47
CA VAL A 272 -24.79 -9.98 19.36
C VAL A 272 -24.16 -9.21 20.53
N ASN A 273 -23.05 -9.70 21.09
CA ASN A 273 -22.32 -9.00 22.15
C ASN A 273 -21.73 -7.68 21.63
N ILE A 274 -21.15 -7.66 20.44
CA ILE A 274 -20.68 -6.44 19.76
C ILE A 274 -21.83 -5.42 19.64
N ILE A 275 -22.99 -5.83 19.13
CA ILE A 275 -24.16 -4.96 18.96
C ILE A 275 -24.64 -4.41 20.33
N MET A 276 -24.53 -5.20 21.39
CA MET A 276 -24.95 -4.80 22.74
C MET A 276 -23.90 -3.96 23.50
N GLY A 277 -22.68 -3.79 22.92
CA GLY A 277 -21.59 -3.05 23.54
C GLY A 277 -20.96 -3.75 24.75
N ASN A 278 -20.93 -5.07 24.77
CA ASN A 278 -20.38 -5.90 25.84
C ASN A 278 -19.04 -6.52 25.44
#